data_5519ea3327e6a0f415dd17d3c25b746f
#
_entry.id   5519ea3327e6a0f415dd17d3c25b746f
#
_cell.length_a   1.000
_cell.length_b   1.000
_cell.length_c   1.000
_cell.angle_alpha   90.00
_cell.angle_beta   90.00
_cell.angle_gamma   90.00
#
_symmetry.space_group_name_H-M   'P 1'
#
loop_
_entity.id
_entity.type
_entity.pdbx_description
1 polymer ?
#
loop_
_entity_poly.entity_id
_entity_poly.type
_entity_poly.pdbx_seq_one_letter_code
_entity_poly.pdbx_strand_id
1 'polypeptide(L)'
;MCNTKNQFLAPICMALSILAIVATVSAHGNHDKSTESPARPASEVEKEKLRQINLDYVSTVKPIFDKSCFDCHSSATRFPWYSDLPGAKQLIQKDVSEAKTHVDMTNDFPFESHGTPKEDLEAIRDSVRDGSMPPFRYRIMHWGSGLNDEEKARVLDWIEKSLNSLAAGTADSN
;
A
#
# COMPACT_ATOMS: atom_id res chain seq x y z
N MET A 1 1.41 43.93 -53.96
CA MET A 1 0.79 45.28 -53.91
C MET A 1 0.72 45.61 -52.43
N CYS A 2 1.67 46.41 -51.99
CA CYS A 2 1.55 47.79 -51.55
C CYS A 2 0.65 47.91 -50.31
N ASN A 3 0.98 48.54 -49.21
CA ASN A 3 1.99 49.57 -48.95
C ASN A 3 1.89 49.95 -47.46
N THR A 4 3.04 50.20 -46.87
CA THR A 4 3.49 51.36 -46.13
C THR A 4 2.82 51.78 -44.84
N LYS A 5 3.64 51.80 -43.80
CA LYS A 5 4.16 52.93 -43.00
C LYS A 5 3.13 53.79 -42.28
N ASN A 6 3.27 53.95 -40.97
CA ASN A 6 3.76 55.18 -40.43
C ASN A 6 4.20 55.09 -38.96
N GLN A 7 5.39 55.61 -38.73
CA GLN A 7 5.96 56.10 -37.49
C GLN A 7 5.28 57.40 -37.04
N PHE A 8 5.24 57.63 -35.74
CA PHE A 8 5.49 58.95 -35.10
C PHE A 8 5.50 58.74 -33.59
N LEU A 9 6.67 58.79 -33.01
CA LEU A 9 7.22 59.81 -32.11
C LEU A 9 6.42 60.10 -30.81
N ALA A 10 7.21 59.93 -29.74
CA ALA A 10 6.96 60.27 -28.34
C ALA A 10 6.70 61.81 -28.13
N PRO A 11 6.26 62.26 -26.93
CA PRO A 11 7.26 62.49 -25.88
C PRO A 11 6.84 62.23 -24.44
N ILE A 12 7.85 61.89 -23.66
CA ILE A 12 8.22 62.22 -22.29
C ILE A 12 7.18 63.04 -21.50
N CYS A 13 6.72 62.51 -20.40
CA CYS A 13 6.43 63.26 -19.18
C CYS A 13 6.89 62.47 -17.94
N MET A 14 7.87 63.06 -17.33
CA MET A 14 8.36 62.73 -15.97
C MET A 14 7.28 63.03 -14.94
N ALA A 15 6.98 62.12 -14.06
CA ALA A 15 6.49 62.46 -12.72
C ALA A 15 6.92 61.41 -11.74
N LEU A 16 7.65 61.84 -10.77
CA LEU A 16 8.14 61.17 -9.59
C LEU A 16 7.00 60.64 -8.71
N SER A 17 7.35 59.63 -7.96
CA SER A 17 6.91 59.35 -6.57
C SER A 17 6.09 58.09 -6.42
N ILE A 18 6.59 57.19 -5.74
CA ILE A 18 6.36 56.70 -4.38
C ILE A 18 6.82 55.26 -4.33
N LEU A 19 7.87 55.07 -3.57
CA LEU A 19 8.43 53.83 -3.09
C LEU A 19 7.41 53.11 -2.19
N ALA A 20 6.67 52.15 -2.73
CA ALA A 20 5.94 51.21 -1.93
C ALA A 20 6.72 49.88 -1.95
N ILE A 21 7.47 49.65 -0.91
CA ILE A 21 8.08 48.38 -0.61
C ILE A 21 6.93 47.41 -0.27
N VAL A 22 6.45 46.71 -1.27
CA VAL A 22 5.62 45.51 -1.03
C VAL A 22 6.58 44.39 -0.69
N ALA A 23 6.73 44.13 0.60
CA ALA A 23 7.34 42.91 1.07
C ALA A 23 6.49 41.73 0.56
N THR A 24 6.94 41.09 -0.51
CA THR A 24 6.44 39.79 -0.90
C THR A 24 6.86 38.80 0.18
N VAL A 25 5.96 38.54 1.12
CA VAL A 25 6.04 37.36 1.98
C VAL A 25 5.94 36.16 1.04
N SER A 26 7.08 35.60 0.70
CA SER A 26 7.13 34.24 0.17
C SER A 26 6.56 33.33 1.23
N ALA A 27 5.28 33.03 1.11
CA ALA A 27 4.71 31.89 1.78
C ALA A 27 5.43 30.65 1.24
N HIS A 28 6.51 30.25 1.91
CA HIS A 28 6.98 28.89 1.83
C HIS A 28 5.80 28.06 2.30
N GLY A 29 5.15 27.40 1.34
CA GLY A 29 4.23 26.32 1.66
C GLY A 29 5.00 25.34 2.53
N ASN A 30 4.76 25.41 3.83
CA ASN A 30 5.01 24.28 4.67
C ASN A 30 4.24 23.14 4.01
N HIS A 31 4.98 22.22 3.38
CA HIS A 31 4.52 20.87 3.29
C HIS A 31 4.23 20.48 4.73
N ASP A 32 2.98 20.55 5.10
CA ASP A 32 2.50 19.83 6.25
C ASP A 32 2.95 18.38 6.03
N LYS A 33 4.09 18.05 6.63
CA LYS A 33 4.27 16.72 7.13
C LYS A 33 3.01 16.49 7.94
N SER A 34 2.05 15.79 7.35
CA SER A 34 1.00 15.14 8.10
C SER A 34 1.73 14.49 9.25
N THR A 35 1.60 15.09 10.41
CA THR A 35 2.06 14.53 11.67
C THR A 35 1.18 13.31 11.79
N GLU A 36 1.73 12.18 11.36
CA GLU A 36 1.16 10.87 11.63
C GLU A 36 0.99 10.86 13.14
N SER A 37 -0.25 11.05 13.55
CA SER A 37 -0.62 11.04 14.96
C SER A 37 -0.12 9.69 15.46
N PRO A 38 0.70 9.63 16.52
CA PRO A 38 1.22 8.38 17.00
C PRO A 38 0.02 7.45 17.21
N ALA A 39 0.03 6.32 16.50
CA ALA A 39 -1.06 5.35 16.54
C ALA A 39 -1.40 5.14 18.03
N ARG A 40 -2.65 5.42 18.39
CA ARG A 40 -3.11 5.25 19.78
C ARG A 40 -2.78 3.81 20.15
N PRO A 41 -2.02 3.56 21.24
CA PRO A 41 -1.67 2.20 21.61
C PRO A 41 -2.96 1.39 21.73
N ALA A 42 -3.01 0.24 21.04
CA ALA A 42 -4.15 -0.66 21.08
C ALA A 42 -4.51 -0.97 22.53
N SER A 43 -5.78 -1.03 22.85
CA SER A 43 -6.22 -1.47 24.19
C SER A 43 -5.69 -2.89 24.46
N GLU A 44 -5.50 -3.26 25.72
CA GLU A 44 -5.04 -4.62 26.05
C GLU A 44 -5.99 -5.69 25.48
N VAL A 45 -7.29 -5.39 25.41
CA VAL A 45 -8.29 -6.28 24.79
C VAL A 45 -8.03 -6.42 23.29
N GLU A 46 -7.74 -5.33 22.60
CA GLU A 46 -7.45 -5.34 21.16
C GLU A 46 -6.13 -6.06 20.88
N LYS A 47 -5.10 -5.82 21.66
CA LYS A 47 -3.82 -6.55 21.57
C LYS A 47 -4.02 -8.06 21.75
N GLU A 48 -4.83 -8.47 22.71
CA GLU A 48 -5.12 -9.89 22.93
C GLU A 48 -5.88 -10.50 21.75
N LYS A 49 -6.84 -9.78 21.16
CA LYS A 49 -7.52 -10.23 19.94
C LYS A 49 -6.55 -10.42 18.77
N LEU A 50 -5.70 -9.42 18.50
CA LEU A 50 -4.69 -9.52 17.46
C LEU A 50 -3.74 -10.70 17.71
N ARG A 51 -3.38 -10.94 18.97
CA ARG A 51 -2.55 -12.10 19.35
C ARG A 51 -3.26 -13.43 19.06
N GLN A 52 -4.54 -13.57 19.37
CA GLN A 52 -5.29 -14.78 19.06
C GLN A 52 -5.44 -15.01 17.57
N ILE A 53 -5.75 -13.96 16.80
CA ILE A 53 -5.80 -14.03 15.33
C ILE A 53 -4.46 -14.48 14.76
N ASN A 54 -3.35 -13.96 15.31
CA ASN A 54 -2.03 -14.38 14.89
C ASN A 54 -1.71 -15.84 15.20
N LEU A 55 -2.10 -16.35 16.35
CA LEU A 55 -1.91 -17.76 16.68
C LEU A 55 -2.64 -18.67 15.70
N ASP A 56 -3.88 -18.33 15.36
CA ASP A 56 -4.65 -19.06 14.36
C ASP A 56 -4.03 -18.95 12.96
N TYR A 57 -3.57 -17.75 12.59
CA TYR A 57 -2.84 -17.52 11.35
C TYR A 57 -1.63 -18.44 11.22
N VAL A 58 -0.75 -18.40 12.21
CA VAL A 58 0.52 -19.17 12.19
C VAL A 58 0.26 -20.68 12.08
N SER A 59 -0.78 -21.17 12.75
CA SER A 59 -1.07 -22.61 12.78
C SER A 59 -1.82 -23.12 11.55
N THR A 60 -2.64 -22.28 10.90
CA THR A 60 -3.57 -22.75 9.87
C THR A 60 -3.34 -22.14 8.50
N VAL A 61 -2.99 -20.86 8.41
CA VAL A 61 -2.94 -20.08 7.16
C VAL A 61 -1.53 -19.80 6.68
N LYS A 62 -0.59 -19.56 7.59
CA LYS A 62 0.80 -19.23 7.24
C LYS A 62 1.45 -20.24 6.28
N PRO A 63 1.28 -21.58 6.41
CA PRO A 63 1.82 -22.53 5.44
C PRO A 63 1.24 -22.35 4.03
N ILE A 64 -0.03 -21.91 3.93
CA ILE A 64 -0.68 -21.62 2.64
C ILE A 64 -0.08 -20.34 2.05
N PHE A 65 0.11 -19.30 2.87
CA PHE A 65 0.70 -18.05 2.45
C PHE A 65 2.17 -18.19 2.07
N ASP A 66 2.93 -19.02 2.78
CA ASP A 66 4.32 -19.34 2.41
C ASP A 66 4.40 -19.90 0.98
N LYS A 67 3.48 -20.78 0.63
CA LYS A 67 3.43 -21.36 -0.71
C LYS A 67 2.99 -20.37 -1.79
N SER A 68 2.04 -19.49 -1.50
CA SER A 68 1.27 -18.76 -2.50
C SER A 68 1.46 -17.24 -2.51
N CYS A 69 1.91 -16.65 -1.39
CA CYS A 69 1.92 -15.19 -1.19
C CYS A 69 3.33 -14.65 -0.86
N PHE A 70 4.12 -15.40 -0.08
CA PHE A 70 5.36 -14.88 0.51
C PHE A 70 6.43 -14.51 -0.51
N ASP A 71 6.46 -15.12 -1.69
CA ASP A 71 7.45 -14.77 -2.71
C ASP A 71 7.33 -13.30 -3.18
N CYS A 72 6.14 -12.71 -3.08
CA CYS A 72 5.92 -11.29 -3.37
C CYS A 72 5.70 -10.44 -2.12
N HIS A 73 5.03 -10.97 -1.10
CA HIS A 73 4.58 -10.21 0.05
C HIS A 73 5.44 -10.35 1.30
N SER A 74 6.66 -10.92 1.20
CA SER A 74 7.56 -11.02 2.35
C SER A 74 9.03 -10.79 2.00
N SER A 75 9.89 -10.76 3.01
CA SER A 75 11.34 -10.74 2.83
C SER A 75 11.92 -12.13 2.48
N ALA A 76 11.10 -13.18 2.50
CA ALA A 76 11.49 -14.56 2.20
C ALA A 76 11.31 -14.92 0.72
N THR A 77 11.44 -13.97 -0.20
CA THR A 77 11.32 -14.17 -1.65
C THR A 77 12.25 -15.27 -2.14
N ARG A 78 11.72 -16.30 -2.75
CA ARG A 78 12.47 -17.35 -3.43
C ARG A 78 12.62 -16.98 -4.90
N PHE A 79 13.78 -16.45 -5.26
CA PHE A 79 14.03 -16.04 -6.62
C PHE A 79 14.13 -17.26 -7.56
N PRO A 80 13.37 -17.28 -8.67
CA PRO A 80 13.44 -18.37 -9.62
C PRO A 80 14.74 -18.32 -10.44
N TRP A 81 15.14 -19.45 -11.05
CA TRP A 81 16.36 -19.55 -11.86
C TRP A 81 16.44 -18.52 -12.98
N TYR A 82 15.30 -18.10 -13.54
CA TYR A 82 15.27 -17.08 -14.60
C TYR A 82 15.42 -15.64 -14.09
N SER A 83 15.49 -15.43 -12.78
CA SER A 83 15.71 -14.10 -12.19
C SER A 83 17.03 -13.47 -12.62
N ASP A 84 18.03 -14.29 -13.03
CA ASP A 84 19.32 -13.80 -13.51
C ASP A 84 19.30 -13.35 -14.98
N LEU A 85 18.19 -13.58 -15.69
CA LEU A 85 18.04 -13.09 -17.06
C LEU A 85 17.87 -11.56 -17.09
N PRO A 86 18.47 -10.88 -18.10
CA PRO A 86 18.31 -9.43 -18.24
C PRO A 86 16.83 -9.01 -18.29
N GLY A 87 16.46 -8.06 -17.45
CA GLY A 87 15.09 -7.56 -17.35
C GLY A 87 14.18 -8.36 -16.39
N ALA A 88 14.38 -9.65 -16.22
CA ALA A 88 13.57 -10.47 -15.33
C ALA A 88 13.75 -10.07 -13.86
N LYS A 89 14.99 -9.89 -13.44
CA LYS A 89 15.31 -9.46 -12.06
C LYS A 89 14.65 -8.14 -11.69
N GLN A 90 14.75 -7.14 -12.57
CA GLN A 90 14.16 -5.83 -12.34
C GLN A 90 12.63 -5.90 -12.24
N LEU A 91 12.00 -6.71 -13.08
CA LEU A 91 10.56 -6.91 -13.04
C LEU A 91 10.13 -7.57 -11.73
N ILE A 92 10.81 -8.66 -11.33
CA ILE A 92 10.51 -9.36 -10.08
C ILE A 92 10.71 -8.44 -8.88
N GLN A 93 11.83 -7.73 -8.83
CA GLN A 93 12.11 -6.79 -7.72
C GLN A 93 11.06 -5.68 -7.63
N LYS A 94 10.60 -5.16 -8.77
CA LYS A 94 9.51 -4.19 -8.82
C LYS A 94 8.22 -4.79 -8.27
N ASP A 95 7.81 -5.95 -8.76
CA ASP A 95 6.60 -6.64 -8.32
C ASP A 95 6.62 -6.93 -6.80
N VAL A 96 7.77 -7.39 -6.26
CA VAL A 96 7.95 -7.64 -4.82
C VAL A 96 7.87 -6.33 -4.03
N SER A 97 8.52 -5.27 -4.51
CA SER A 97 8.48 -3.97 -3.85
C SER A 97 7.06 -3.39 -3.81
N GLU A 98 6.33 -3.48 -4.92
CA GLU A 98 4.93 -3.02 -5.01
C GLU A 98 4.02 -3.85 -4.09
N ALA A 99 4.15 -5.18 -4.11
CA ALA A 99 3.36 -6.07 -3.27
C ALA A 99 3.54 -5.77 -1.78
N LYS A 100 4.78 -5.60 -1.34
CA LYS A 100 5.10 -5.26 0.06
C LYS A 100 4.64 -3.87 0.47
N THR A 101 4.51 -2.93 -0.46
CA THR A 101 3.93 -1.61 -0.17
C THR A 101 2.44 -1.73 0.20
N HIS A 102 1.73 -2.69 -0.39
CA HIS A 102 0.33 -2.93 -0.08
C HIS A 102 0.15 -3.73 1.22
N VAL A 103 0.80 -4.89 1.31
CA VAL A 103 0.77 -5.75 2.49
C VAL A 103 2.12 -6.46 2.60
N ASP A 104 2.88 -6.21 3.65
CA ASP A 104 4.12 -6.91 3.97
C ASP A 104 3.86 -7.97 5.05
N MET A 105 3.98 -9.23 4.67
CA MET A 105 3.76 -10.40 5.51
C MET A 105 5.06 -10.93 6.15
N THR A 106 6.12 -10.13 6.12
CA THR A 106 7.44 -10.52 6.67
C THR A 106 7.36 -10.84 8.15
N ASN A 107 6.65 -10.01 8.90
CA ASN A 107 6.29 -10.24 10.29
C ASN A 107 4.85 -10.75 10.33
N ASP A 108 4.59 -11.80 11.04
CA ASP A 108 3.26 -12.41 11.12
C ASP A 108 2.12 -11.39 11.35
N PHE A 109 0.88 -11.85 11.45
CA PHE A 109 -0.25 -10.95 11.67
C PHE A 109 -0.18 -10.21 13.03
N PRO A 110 -0.49 -8.91 13.13
CA PRO A 110 -0.96 -8.03 12.05
C PRO A 110 0.14 -7.67 11.07
N PHE A 111 -0.21 -7.67 9.78
CA PHE A 111 0.75 -7.39 8.71
C PHE A 111 1.17 -5.93 8.70
N GLU A 112 2.33 -5.65 8.14
CA GLU A 112 2.75 -4.27 7.89
C GLU A 112 2.11 -3.77 6.59
N SER A 113 1.34 -2.69 6.67
CA SER A 113 0.63 -2.10 5.53
C SER A 113 0.33 -0.63 5.77
N HIS A 114 -0.32 0.01 4.80
CA HIS A 114 -0.89 1.35 4.97
C HIS A 114 -2.29 1.33 5.60
N GLY A 115 -2.90 0.17 5.69
CA GLY A 115 -4.23 -0.04 6.23
C GLY A 115 -4.25 -0.46 7.70
N THR A 116 -5.44 -0.65 8.21
CA THR A 116 -5.67 -1.29 9.49
C THR A 116 -5.68 -2.82 9.33
N PRO A 117 -5.46 -3.60 10.40
CA PRO A 117 -5.57 -5.06 10.33
C PRO A 117 -6.89 -5.56 9.73
N LYS A 118 -7.99 -4.81 9.93
CA LYS A 118 -9.29 -5.11 9.33
C LYS A 118 -9.27 -4.92 7.82
N GLU A 119 -8.76 -3.79 7.35
CA GLU A 119 -8.66 -3.47 5.92
C GLU A 119 -7.76 -4.45 5.19
N ASP A 120 -6.66 -4.88 5.80
CA ASP A 120 -5.77 -5.91 5.24
C ASP A 120 -6.50 -7.25 5.05
N LEU A 121 -7.25 -7.69 6.07
CA LEU A 121 -8.05 -8.91 6.00
C LEU A 121 -9.11 -8.82 4.90
N GLU A 122 -9.78 -7.68 4.75
CA GLU A 122 -10.79 -7.44 3.72
C GLU A 122 -10.16 -7.47 2.31
N ALA A 123 -9.01 -6.83 2.12
CA ALA A 123 -8.28 -6.84 0.84
C ALA A 123 -7.80 -8.25 0.46
N ILE A 124 -7.26 -8.99 1.42
CA ILE A 124 -6.84 -10.40 1.20
C ILE A 124 -8.05 -11.26 0.87
N ARG A 125 -9.16 -11.12 1.60
CA ARG A 125 -10.41 -11.85 1.33
C ARG A 125 -10.86 -11.65 -0.12
N ASP A 126 -10.90 -10.41 -0.55
CA ASP A 126 -11.40 -10.06 -1.88
C ASP A 126 -10.47 -10.61 -2.97
N SER A 127 -9.15 -10.51 -2.79
CA SER A 127 -8.16 -11.10 -3.69
C SER A 127 -8.22 -12.63 -3.77
N VAL A 128 -8.55 -13.30 -2.68
CA VAL A 128 -8.72 -14.76 -2.64
C VAL A 128 -10.02 -15.18 -3.32
N ARG A 129 -11.11 -14.40 -3.13
CA ARG A 129 -12.42 -14.67 -3.73
C ARG A 129 -12.42 -14.50 -5.25
N ASP A 130 -11.85 -13.41 -5.73
CA ASP A 130 -11.79 -13.11 -7.16
C ASP A 130 -10.66 -13.83 -7.90
N GLY A 131 -9.70 -14.41 -7.16
CA GLY A 131 -8.57 -15.14 -7.71
C GLY A 131 -7.54 -14.25 -8.39
N SER A 132 -7.49 -12.96 -8.09
CA SER A 132 -6.50 -12.01 -8.60
C SER A 132 -5.10 -12.30 -8.07
N MET A 133 -4.99 -12.92 -6.89
CA MET A 133 -3.73 -13.32 -6.27
C MET A 133 -3.62 -14.84 -6.09
N PRO A 134 -2.47 -15.45 -6.37
CA PRO A 134 -1.31 -14.89 -7.09
C PRO A 134 -1.64 -14.51 -8.54
N PRO A 135 -0.99 -13.49 -9.12
CA PRO A 135 -1.26 -13.03 -10.48
C PRO A 135 -1.07 -14.15 -11.51
N PHE A 136 -1.87 -14.13 -12.59
CA PHE A 136 -1.84 -15.17 -13.63
C PHE A 136 -0.43 -15.37 -14.22
N ARG A 137 0.32 -14.28 -14.48
CA ARG A 137 1.69 -14.35 -14.99
C ARG A 137 2.65 -15.09 -14.06
N TYR A 138 2.45 -14.98 -12.73
CA TYR A 138 3.22 -15.72 -11.74
C TYR A 138 2.84 -17.21 -11.78
N ARG A 139 1.56 -17.53 -11.78
CA ARG A 139 1.06 -18.92 -11.77
C ARG A 139 1.51 -19.74 -12.96
N ILE A 140 1.63 -19.13 -14.16
CA ILE A 140 2.13 -19.84 -15.35
C ILE A 140 3.56 -20.35 -15.15
N MET A 141 4.41 -19.57 -14.46
CA MET A 141 5.82 -19.90 -14.23
C MET A 141 6.04 -20.70 -12.93
N HIS A 142 5.05 -20.71 -12.04
CA HIS A 142 5.11 -21.35 -10.70
C HIS A 142 3.91 -22.28 -10.53
N TRP A 143 4.01 -23.43 -11.14
CA TRP A 143 2.95 -24.44 -11.08
C TRP A 143 2.69 -24.88 -9.64
N GLY A 144 1.42 -24.85 -9.22
CA GLY A 144 1.03 -25.17 -7.85
C GLY A 144 1.06 -23.99 -6.86
N SER A 145 1.47 -22.79 -7.26
CA SER A 145 1.42 -21.60 -6.40
C SER A 145 0.00 -21.06 -6.18
N GLY A 146 -0.97 -21.45 -7.00
CA GLY A 146 -2.37 -21.08 -6.78
C GLY A 146 -2.97 -21.80 -5.58
N LEU A 147 -3.98 -21.17 -4.97
CA LEU A 147 -4.76 -21.80 -3.90
C LEU A 147 -5.74 -22.81 -4.50
N ASN A 148 -5.79 -24.01 -3.96
CA ASN A 148 -6.87 -24.95 -4.25
C ASN A 148 -8.12 -24.60 -3.42
N ASP A 149 -9.23 -25.29 -3.68
CA ASP A 149 -10.52 -24.95 -3.03
C ASP A 149 -10.49 -25.13 -1.50
N GLU A 150 -9.75 -26.14 -1.00
CA GLU A 150 -9.60 -26.37 0.43
C GLU A 150 -8.76 -25.26 1.09
N GLU A 151 -7.67 -24.85 0.46
CA GLU A 151 -6.83 -23.74 0.91
C GLU A 151 -7.59 -22.42 0.90
N LYS A 152 -8.36 -22.16 -0.17
CA LYS A 152 -9.25 -20.99 -0.23
C LYS A 152 -10.25 -20.98 0.91
N ALA A 153 -10.91 -22.10 1.15
CA ALA A 153 -11.88 -22.24 2.22
C ALA A 153 -11.25 -21.96 3.59
N ARG A 154 -10.05 -22.49 3.87
CA ARG A 154 -9.33 -22.25 5.13
C ARG A 154 -8.95 -20.78 5.32
N VAL A 155 -8.41 -20.15 4.27
CA VAL A 155 -8.04 -18.73 4.32
C VAL A 155 -9.26 -17.88 4.58
N LEU A 156 -10.35 -18.10 3.84
CA LEU A 156 -11.59 -17.33 3.99
C LEU A 156 -12.24 -17.55 5.36
N ASP A 157 -12.26 -18.76 5.89
CA ASP A 157 -12.77 -19.06 7.23
C ASP A 157 -11.96 -18.34 8.32
N TRP A 158 -10.64 -18.37 8.23
CA TRP A 158 -9.78 -17.62 9.15
C TRP A 158 -10.05 -16.11 9.07
N ILE A 159 -10.17 -15.54 7.86
CA ILE A 159 -10.45 -14.11 7.68
C ILE A 159 -11.81 -13.72 8.30
N GLU A 160 -12.88 -14.50 8.03
CA GLU A 160 -14.20 -14.19 8.55
C GLU A 160 -14.24 -14.28 10.09
N LYS A 161 -13.57 -15.28 10.70
CA LYS A 161 -13.43 -15.37 12.15
C LYS A 161 -12.66 -14.19 12.73
N SER A 162 -11.60 -13.77 12.06
CA SER A 162 -10.77 -12.64 12.47
C SER A 162 -11.54 -11.33 12.41
N LEU A 163 -12.25 -11.07 11.31
CA LEU A 163 -13.10 -9.89 11.15
C LEU A 163 -14.20 -9.81 12.21
N ASN A 164 -14.87 -10.95 12.51
CA ASN A 164 -15.87 -11.03 13.55
C ASN A 164 -15.28 -10.73 14.94
N SER A 165 -14.08 -11.25 15.23
CA SER A 165 -13.37 -10.99 16.48
C SER A 165 -13.02 -9.49 16.63
N LEU A 166 -12.56 -8.84 15.55
CA LEU A 166 -12.25 -7.41 15.56
C LEU A 166 -13.53 -6.57 15.75
N ALA A 167 -14.63 -6.93 15.07
CA ALA A 167 -15.89 -6.19 15.16
C ALA A 167 -16.54 -6.25 16.56
N ALA A 168 -16.45 -7.38 17.26
CA ALA A 168 -17.03 -7.56 18.60
C ALA A 168 -16.44 -6.63 19.68
N GLY A 169 -15.38 -5.90 19.42
CA GLY A 169 -14.76 -4.96 20.36
C GLY A 169 -15.19 -3.51 20.22
N THR A 170 -15.89 -3.17 19.15
CA THR A 170 -16.36 -1.80 18.92
C THR A 170 -17.74 -1.56 19.53
N ALA A 171 -18.44 -2.60 19.95
CA ALA A 171 -19.78 -2.51 20.52
C ALA A 171 -19.81 -2.14 22.02
N ASP A 172 -18.70 -2.37 22.74
CA ASP A 172 -18.62 -2.11 24.20
C ASP A 172 -18.08 -0.73 24.58
N SER A 173 -17.81 0.12 23.61
CA SER A 173 -17.22 1.46 23.85
C SER A 173 -18.17 2.64 23.56
N ASN A 174 -19.50 2.41 23.55
CA ASN A 174 -20.49 3.47 23.31
C ASN A 174 -21.35 3.72 24.55
#